data_ae1075eecb5cf9f12b48df08e09c544f
#
_entry.id   ae1075eecb5cf9f12b48df08e09c544f
#
_cell.length_a   1.000
_cell.length_b   1.000
_cell.length_c   1.000
_cell.angle_alpha   90.00
_cell.angle_beta   90.00
_cell.angle_gamma   90.00
#
_symmetry.space_group_name_H-M   'P 1'
#
loop_
_entity.id
_entity.type
_entity.pdbx_description
1 polymer ?
#
loop_
_entity_poly.entity_id
_entity_poly.type
_entity_poly.pdbx_seq_one_letter_code
_entity_poly.pdbx_strand_id
1 'polypeptide(L)'
;MLLMKIIDQRYLESDNRYSTQPCLLSILELEPVTEAATERLQQRLYAALPGLRRLHGLVGKRADEVPAVVELVQQTAIELRRLALNEVTLGFVGVVPRMPGRYRLVLPYSAQSAAAPALAMATQLVNAMLAGRSFNLKAGLARLRALADRRRKPRGSLMKTARTLLMSVIPQRALALPFFAPRLS
;
A
#
# COMPACT_ATOMS: atom_id res chain seq x y z
N MET A 1 24.92 0.43 2.34
CA MET A 1 24.53 -0.94 2.08
C MET A 1 23.06 -1.11 2.48
N LEU A 2 22.22 -1.66 1.62
CA LEU A 2 20.81 -1.95 1.92
C LEU A 2 20.73 -3.40 2.36
N LEU A 3 20.42 -3.64 3.64
CA LEU A 3 20.30 -4.99 4.20
C LEU A 3 19.05 -5.74 3.70
N MET A 4 18.02 -4.98 3.29
CA MET A 4 16.79 -5.54 2.75
C MET A 4 16.35 -4.80 1.49
N LYS A 5 15.83 -5.57 0.52
CA LYS A 5 15.35 -5.07 -0.77
C LYS A 5 14.07 -5.79 -1.18
N ILE A 6 13.08 -5.04 -1.64
CA ILE A 6 11.92 -5.59 -2.32
C ILE A 6 12.32 -5.85 -3.77
N ILE A 7 12.24 -7.11 -4.22
CA ILE A 7 12.69 -7.54 -5.56
C ILE A 7 11.55 -7.83 -6.52
N ASP A 8 10.35 -8.15 -6.00
CA ASP A 8 9.13 -8.34 -6.81
C ASP A 8 7.90 -7.91 -6.01
N GLN A 9 6.90 -7.37 -6.71
CA GLN A 9 5.60 -7.01 -6.13
C GLN A 9 4.48 -7.27 -7.14
N ARG A 10 3.41 -7.93 -6.69
CA ARG A 10 2.21 -8.22 -7.48
C ARG A 10 0.95 -7.99 -6.68
N TYR A 11 -0.02 -7.34 -7.30
CA TYR A 11 -1.37 -7.25 -6.76
C TYR A 11 -2.16 -8.47 -7.23
N LEU A 12 -2.77 -9.14 -6.27
CA LEU A 12 -3.61 -10.30 -6.50
C LEU A 12 -5.06 -9.94 -6.17
N GLU A 13 -5.98 -10.35 -7.02
CA GLU A 13 -7.42 -10.20 -6.81
C GLU A 13 -7.91 -11.07 -5.64
N SER A 14 -9.18 -10.90 -5.27
CA SER A 14 -9.83 -11.73 -4.24
C SER A 14 -9.81 -13.22 -4.60
N ASP A 15 -9.97 -14.06 -3.58
CA ASP A 15 -10.04 -15.53 -3.72
C ASP A 15 -8.83 -16.16 -4.43
N ASN A 16 -7.65 -15.59 -4.15
CA ASN A 16 -6.39 -16.15 -4.59
C ASN A 16 -5.87 -17.18 -3.57
N ARG A 17 -4.80 -17.92 -3.95
CA ARG A 17 -4.22 -18.98 -3.10
C ARG A 17 -3.65 -18.51 -1.75
N TYR A 18 -3.58 -17.22 -1.50
CA TYR A 18 -3.01 -16.64 -0.28
C TYR A 18 -4.05 -15.96 0.61
N SER A 19 -5.15 -15.49 0.03
CA SER A 19 -6.15 -14.71 0.77
C SER A 19 -7.49 -14.71 0.04
N THR A 20 -8.59 -14.69 0.80
CA THR A 20 -9.93 -14.41 0.28
C THR A 20 -10.13 -12.94 -0.07
N GLN A 21 -9.28 -12.05 0.48
CA GLN A 21 -9.26 -10.62 0.15
C GLN A 21 -8.19 -10.32 -0.90
N PRO A 22 -8.34 -9.24 -1.68
CA PRO A 22 -7.26 -8.78 -2.53
C PRO A 22 -6.03 -8.49 -1.70
N CYS A 23 -4.85 -8.88 -2.19
CA CYS A 23 -3.62 -8.75 -1.44
C CYS A 23 -2.43 -8.33 -2.31
N LEU A 24 -1.45 -7.70 -1.67
CA LEU A 24 -0.13 -7.47 -2.22
C LEU A 24 0.77 -8.65 -1.85
N LEU A 25 1.24 -9.38 -2.86
CA LEU A 25 2.33 -10.34 -2.72
C LEU A 25 3.64 -9.62 -3.03
N SER A 26 4.59 -9.68 -2.11
CA SER A 26 5.92 -9.08 -2.29
C SER A 26 7.01 -10.09 -1.95
N ILE A 27 8.10 -10.06 -2.69
CA ILE A 27 9.31 -10.83 -2.37
C ILE A 27 10.35 -9.87 -1.82
N LEU A 28 10.79 -10.16 -0.61
CA LEU A 28 11.83 -9.44 0.11
C LEU A 28 13.12 -10.27 0.08
N GLU A 29 14.21 -9.68 -0.34
CA GLU A 29 15.56 -10.23 -0.22
C GLU A 29 16.22 -9.62 1.02
N LEU A 30 16.80 -10.46 1.86
CA LEU A 30 17.40 -10.09 3.15
C LEU A 30 18.82 -10.63 3.22
N GLU A 31 19.78 -9.75 3.53
CA GLU A 31 21.12 -10.15 3.97
C GLU A 31 21.08 -10.63 5.44
N PRO A 32 21.97 -11.54 5.83
CA PRO A 32 22.01 -12.05 7.21
C PRO A 32 22.09 -10.91 8.24
N VAL A 33 21.20 -10.95 9.23
CA VAL A 33 21.14 -10.01 10.36
C VAL A 33 21.33 -10.79 11.66
N THR A 34 22.20 -10.31 12.52
CA THR A 34 22.45 -10.95 13.82
C THR A 34 21.25 -10.79 14.76
N GLU A 35 21.07 -11.74 15.67
CA GLU A 35 20.01 -11.69 16.67
C GLU A 35 20.07 -10.41 17.53
N ALA A 36 21.25 -10.03 18.01
CA ALA A 36 21.45 -8.80 18.76
C ALA A 36 21.12 -7.52 17.98
N ALA A 37 21.30 -7.52 16.65
CA ALA A 37 20.86 -6.40 15.81
C ALA A 37 19.34 -6.38 15.63
N THR A 38 18.72 -7.56 15.54
CA THR A 38 17.25 -7.71 15.43
C THR A 38 16.55 -7.25 16.72
N GLU A 39 17.07 -7.62 17.89
CA GLU A 39 16.54 -7.18 19.18
C GLU A 39 16.62 -5.66 19.35
N ARG A 40 17.77 -5.06 19.03
CA ARG A 40 17.94 -3.59 19.06
C ARG A 40 16.99 -2.89 18.09
N LEU A 41 16.81 -3.46 16.90
CA LEU A 41 15.83 -2.97 15.92
C LEU A 41 14.42 -2.99 16.51
N GLN A 42 14.01 -4.13 17.09
CA GLN A 42 12.69 -4.30 17.68
C GLN A 42 12.42 -3.25 18.78
N GLN A 43 13.37 -3.03 19.67
CA GLN A 43 13.26 -2.00 20.72
C GLN A 43 13.07 -0.60 20.12
N ARG A 44 13.86 -0.25 19.10
CA ARG A 44 13.74 1.05 18.40
C ARG A 44 12.42 1.21 17.69
N LEU A 45 11.95 0.16 17.01
CA LEU A 45 10.65 0.17 16.34
C LEU A 45 9.50 0.33 17.33
N TYR A 46 9.54 -0.36 18.48
CA TYR A 46 8.53 -0.23 19.52
C TYR A 46 8.52 1.15 20.19
N ALA A 47 9.67 1.81 20.28
CA ALA A 47 9.76 3.19 20.75
C ALA A 47 9.15 4.18 19.71
N ALA A 48 9.43 3.99 18.42
CA ALA A 48 8.96 4.86 17.35
C ALA A 48 7.48 4.61 16.98
N LEU A 49 7.01 3.38 17.10
CA LEU A 49 5.69 2.88 16.70
C LEU A 49 5.09 2.00 17.81
N PRO A 50 4.57 2.59 18.91
CA PRO A 50 4.09 1.81 20.07
C PRO A 50 2.99 0.80 19.75
N GLY A 51 2.21 1.02 18.67
CA GLY A 51 1.16 0.11 18.21
C GLY A 51 1.68 -1.25 17.76
N LEU A 52 2.96 -1.37 17.39
CA LEU A 52 3.59 -2.65 17.02
C LEU A 52 3.52 -3.70 18.13
N ARG A 53 3.57 -3.29 19.39
CA ARG A 53 3.46 -4.21 20.54
C ARG A 53 2.14 -4.98 20.54
N ARG A 54 1.05 -4.35 20.06
CA ARG A 54 -0.26 -4.99 19.94
C ARG A 54 -0.32 -5.97 18.77
N LEU A 55 0.37 -5.67 17.69
CA LEU A 55 0.41 -6.53 16.49
C LEU A 55 1.25 -7.78 16.71
N HIS A 56 2.29 -7.72 17.54
CA HIS A 56 3.17 -8.85 17.82
C HIS A 56 2.44 -10.09 18.38
N GLY A 57 1.35 -9.90 19.12
CA GLY A 57 0.51 -10.99 19.63
C GLY A 57 -0.57 -11.47 18.66
N LEU A 58 -0.84 -10.75 17.58
CA LEU A 58 -1.91 -11.03 16.62
C LEU A 58 -1.42 -11.73 15.35
N VAL A 59 -0.15 -11.59 15.02
CA VAL A 59 0.45 -12.29 13.86
C VAL A 59 0.59 -13.76 14.23
N GLY A 60 -0.04 -14.64 13.46
CA GLY A 60 -0.10 -16.08 13.68
C GLY A 60 1.29 -16.71 13.88
N LYS A 61 1.30 -17.97 14.36
CA LYS A 61 2.53 -18.70 14.67
C LYS A 61 3.58 -18.49 13.58
N ARG A 62 4.74 -18.01 14.01
CA ARG A 62 5.96 -17.87 13.21
C ARG A 62 6.24 -19.21 12.51
N ALA A 63 6.45 -19.19 11.22
CA ALA A 63 7.12 -20.30 10.56
C ALA A 63 8.57 -20.29 11.06
N ASP A 64 9.05 -21.36 11.67
CA ASP A 64 10.36 -21.43 12.36
C ASP A 64 11.56 -21.02 11.46
N GLU A 65 11.35 -20.98 10.15
CA GLU A 65 12.36 -20.62 9.16
C GLU A 65 12.39 -19.12 8.77
N VAL A 66 11.43 -18.30 9.27
CA VAL A 66 11.36 -16.89 8.90
C VAL A 66 12.09 -16.04 9.94
N PRO A 67 13.10 -15.24 9.56
CA PRO A 67 13.77 -14.34 10.49
C PRO A 67 12.82 -13.30 11.08
N ALA A 68 12.96 -13.00 12.37
CA ALA A 68 12.13 -12.03 13.08
C ALA A 68 12.14 -10.63 12.43
N VAL A 69 13.24 -10.25 11.78
CA VAL A 69 13.34 -8.95 11.08
C VAL A 69 12.35 -8.86 9.90
N VAL A 70 12.02 -9.96 9.22
CA VAL A 70 11.03 -9.98 8.13
C VAL A 70 9.62 -9.75 8.68
N GLU A 71 9.31 -10.37 9.81
CA GLU A 71 8.05 -10.14 10.52
C GLU A 71 7.92 -8.69 10.99
N LEU A 72 9.02 -8.11 11.51
CA LEU A 72 9.05 -6.70 11.90
C LEU A 72 8.76 -5.76 10.72
N VAL A 73 9.25 -6.07 9.51
CA VAL A 73 8.90 -5.30 8.30
C VAL A 73 7.40 -5.39 8.01
N GLN A 74 6.82 -6.59 8.05
CA GLN A 74 5.39 -6.78 7.82
C GLN A 74 4.55 -6.03 8.86
N GLN A 75 4.84 -6.22 10.14
CA GLN A 75 4.14 -5.54 11.24
C GLN A 75 4.26 -4.02 11.13
N THR A 76 5.44 -3.53 10.75
CA THR A 76 5.68 -2.10 10.49
C THR A 76 4.81 -1.60 9.35
N ALA A 77 4.70 -2.33 8.24
CA ALA A 77 3.83 -1.94 7.12
C ALA A 77 2.35 -1.88 7.52
N ILE A 78 1.88 -2.84 8.33
CA ILE A 78 0.52 -2.86 8.87
C ILE A 78 0.29 -1.65 9.79
N GLU A 79 1.21 -1.37 10.70
CA GLU A 79 1.09 -0.23 11.63
C GLU A 79 1.12 1.12 10.91
N LEU A 80 1.96 1.27 9.88
CA LEU A 80 1.97 2.47 9.05
C LEU A 80 0.64 2.69 8.33
N ARG A 81 0.00 1.62 7.83
CA ARG A 81 -1.34 1.69 7.22
C ARG A 81 -2.39 2.05 8.26
N ARG A 82 -2.31 1.47 9.45
CA ARG A 82 -3.21 1.82 10.57
C ARG A 82 -3.11 3.30 10.93
N LEU A 83 -1.89 3.83 11.05
CA LEU A 83 -1.66 5.24 11.40
C LEU A 83 -2.03 6.22 10.29
N ALA A 84 -1.86 5.81 9.04
CA ALA A 84 -2.14 6.68 7.89
C ALA A 84 -3.61 6.61 7.44
N LEU A 85 -4.24 5.43 7.46
CA LEU A 85 -5.50 5.13 6.79
C LEU A 85 -6.56 4.53 7.71
N ASN A 86 -6.23 4.28 8.97
CA ASN A 86 -7.06 3.54 9.92
C ASN A 86 -7.44 2.12 9.41
N GLU A 87 -6.54 1.50 8.64
CA GLU A 87 -6.72 0.17 8.05
C GLU A 87 -5.85 -0.85 8.79
N VAL A 88 -6.47 -1.93 9.26
CA VAL A 88 -5.78 -3.06 9.89
C VAL A 88 -6.18 -4.33 9.16
N THR A 89 -5.23 -4.93 8.45
CA THR A 89 -5.40 -6.23 7.82
C THR A 89 -4.17 -7.08 8.15
N LEU A 90 -4.40 -8.25 8.68
CA LEU A 90 -3.33 -9.19 9.01
C LEU A 90 -2.95 -9.96 7.73
N GLY A 91 -1.66 -10.07 7.49
CA GLY A 91 -1.10 -10.87 6.43
C GLY A 91 -0.22 -11.97 6.99
N PHE A 92 0.56 -12.60 6.15
CA PHE A 92 1.54 -13.58 6.59
C PHE A 92 2.88 -13.41 5.89
N VAL A 93 3.91 -13.98 6.48
CA VAL A 93 5.26 -14.10 5.91
C VAL A 93 5.61 -15.58 5.74
N GLY A 94 6.46 -15.89 4.77
CA GLY A 94 6.94 -17.24 4.54
C GLY A 94 8.21 -17.25 3.70
N VAL A 95 8.93 -18.36 3.73
CA VAL A 95 10.12 -18.56 2.90
C VAL A 95 9.74 -18.73 1.43
N VAL A 96 10.62 -18.34 0.53
CA VAL A 96 10.51 -18.70 -0.88
C VAL A 96 11.24 -20.01 -1.09
N PRO A 97 10.55 -21.11 -1.50
CA PRO A 97 11.18 -22.40 -1.67
C PRO A 97 12.38 -22.32 -2.62
N ARG A 98 13.47 -23.00 -2.26
CA ARG A 98 14.73 -23.09 -3.04
C ARG A 98 15.44 -21.76 -3.28
N MET A 99 15.08 -20.69 -2.57
CA MET A 99 15.70 -19.36 -2.67
C MET A 99 16.06 -18.84 -1.28
N PRO A 100 17.22 -19.26 -0.72
CA PRO A 100 17.65 -18.80 0.59
C PRO A 100 17.80 -17.28 0.61
N GLY A 101 17.49 -16.65 1.74
CA GLY A 101 17.50 -15.19 1.91
C GLY A 101 16.34 -14.46 1.25
N ARG A 102 15.37 -15.17 0.66
CA ARG A 102 14.18 -14.58 0.07
C ARG A 102 12.92 -15.00 0.80
N TYR A 103 12.09 -14.01 1.09
CA TYR A 103 10.87 -14.17 1.87
C TYR A 103 9.70 -13.56 1.13
N ARG A 104 8.55 -14.22 1.16
CA ARG A 104 7.30 -13.67 0.64
C ARG A 104 6.51 -13.03 1.76
N LEU A 105 6.01 -11.84 1.49
CA LEU A 105 5.10 -11.11 2.35
C LEU A 105 3.76 -10.98 1.63
N VAL A 106 2.70 -11.38 2.30
CA VAL A 106 1.33 -11.23 1.80
C VAL A 106 0.61 -10.24 2.69
N LEU A 107 0.17 -9.14 2.10
CA LEU A 107 -0.50 -8.03 2.78
C LEU A 107 -1.87 -7.81 2.15
N PRO A 108 -2.96 -8.33 2.75
CA PRO A 108 -4.31 -7.98 2.32
C PRO A 108 -4.53 -6.48 2.42
N TYR A 109 -5.35 -5.91 1.55
CA TYR A 109 -5.64 -4.49 1.52
C TYR A 109 -7.12 -4.21 1.18
N SER A 110 -7.66 -3.13 1.73
CA SER A 110 -8.91 -2.52 1.27
C SER A 110 -8.63 -1.39 0.27
N ALA A 111 -7.50 -0.69 0.43
CA ALA A 111 -7.04 0.37 -0.46
C ALA A 111 -5.74 -0.03 -1.16
N GLN A 112 -5.83 -0.51 -2.41
CA GLN A 112 -4.69 -0.93 -3.24
C GLN A 112 -3.56 0.10 -3.30
N SER A 113 -3.91 1.39 -3.35
CA SER A 113 -2.95 2.50 -3.48
C SER A 113 -1.96 2.64 -2.33
N ALA A 114 -2.26 2.08 -1.16
CA ALA A 114 -1.47 2.25 0.05
C ALA A 114 -0.61 1.03 0.38
N ALA A 115 -0.92 -0.16 -0.16
CA ALA A 115 -0.26 -1.40 0.23
C ALA A 115 1.24 -1.41 -0.11
N ALA A 116 1.61 -1.21 -1.38
CA ALA A 116 3.01 -1.18 -1.80
C ALA A 116 3.79 0.02 -1.23
N PRO A 117 3.27 1.27 -1.22
CA PRO A 117 3.95 2.39 -0.55
C PRO A 117 4.20 2.17 0.93
N ALA A 118 3.26 1.56 1.67
CA ALA A 118 3.45 1.26 3.08
C ALA A 118 4.55 0.22 3.32
N LEU A 119 4.61 -0.84 2.50
CA LEU A 119 5.67 -1.83 2.58
C LEU A 119 7.03 -1.25 2.21
N ALA A 120 7.10 -0.43 1.16
CA ALA A 120 8.33 0.26 0.78
C ALA A 120 8.83 1.17 1.90
N MET A 121 7.93 1.93 2.53
CA MET A 121 8.24 2.79 3.67
C MET A 121 8.69 1.98 4.89
N ALA A 122 8.06 0.84 5.19
CA ALA A 122 8.46 -0.06 6.27
C ALA A 122 9.87 -0.60 6.05
N THR A 123 10.17 -1.07 4.83
CA THR A 123 11.51 -1.56 4.47
C THR A 123 12.57 -0.47 4.60
N GLN A 124 12.27 0.76 4.15
CA GLN A 124 13.17 1.91 4.29
C GLN A 124 13.41 2.28 5.76
N LEU A 125 12.36 2.31 6.58
CA LEU A 125 12.46 2.60 8.01
C LEU A 125 13.34 1.56 8.73
N VAL A 126 13.09 0.28 8.50
CA VAL A 126 13.84 -0.82 9.10
C VAL A 126 15.32 -0.77 8.66
N ASN A 127 15.61 -0.58 7.36
CA ASN A 127 16.96 -0.40 6.86
C ASN A 127 17.68 0.81 7.49
N ALA A 128 16.97 1.94 7.64
CA ALA A 128 17.52 3.13 8.27
C ALA A 128 17.89 2.86 9.75
N MET A 129 17.01 2.19 10.50
CA MET A 129 17.25 1.86 11.90
C MET A 129 18.37 0.85 12.09
N LEU A 130 18.48 -0.18 11.24
CA LEU A 130 19.60 -1.14 11.25
C LEU A 130 20.92 -0.45 10.96
N ALA A 131 20.92 0.50 10.03
CA ALA A 131 22.11 1.28 9.69
C ALA A 131 22.40 2.44 10.67
N GLY A 132 21.63 2.58 11.76
CA GLY A 132 21.79 3.69 12.72
C GLY A 132 21.43 5.07 12.18
N ARG A 133 20.71 5.15 11.05
CA ARG A 133 20.30 6.41 10.42
C ARG A 133 18.96 6.90 10.94
N SER A 134 18.73 8.21 10.89
CA SER A 134 17.44 8.81 11.19
C SER A 134 16.46 8.56 10.06
N PHE A 135 15.16 8.48 10.39
CA PHE A 135 14.07 8.37 9.46
C PHE A 135 12.95 9.35 9.83
N ASN A 136 12.50 10.16 8.89
CA ASN A 136 11.41 11.12 9.14
C ASN A 136 10.05 10.43 9.00
N LEU A 137 9.61 9.76 10.06
CA LEU A 137 8.35 9.03 10.12
C LEU A 137 7.14 9.94 9.84
N LYS A 138 7.12 11.17 10.37
CA LYS A 138 6.03 12.13 10.19
C LYS A 138 5.84 12.49 8.72
N ALA A 139 6.91 12.81 8.01
CA ALA A 139 6.87 13.09 6.58
C ALA A 139 6.45 11.86 5.76
N GLY A 140 6.91 10.67 6.14
CA GLY A 140 6.51 9.41 5.51
C GLY A 140 5.03 9.13 5.64
N LEU A 141 4.45 9.28 6.84
CA LEU A 141 3.01 9.11 7.08
C LEU A 141 2.18 10.14 6.32
N ALA A 142 2.61 11.41 6.27
CA ALA A 142 1.92 12.43 5.48
C ALA A 142 1.88 12.08 3.98
N ARG A 143 3.01 11.58 3.44
CA ARG A 143 3.08 11.10 2.05
C ARG A 143 2.15 9.93 1.80
N LEU A 144 2.10 8.96 2.72
CA LEU A 144 1.24 7.78 2.59
C LEU A 144 -0.25 8.17 2.58
N ARG A 145 -0.67 9.10 3.44
CA ARG A 145 -2.03 9.68 3.44
C ARG A 145 -2.35 10.37 2.11
N ALA A 146 -1.45 11.22 1.62
CA ALA A 146 -1.65 11.94 0.36
C ALA A 146 -1.79 11.00 -0.85
N LEU A 147 -1.08 9.85 -0.87
CA LEU A 147 -1.21 8.84 -1.92
C LEU A 147 -2.58 8.14 -1.88
N ALA A 148 -3.11 7.87 -0.69
CA ALA A 148 -4.42 7.29 -0.54
C ALA A 148 -5.55 8.25 -0.95
N ASP A 149 -5.46 9.52 -0.57
CA ASP A 149 -6.46 10.54 -0.88
C ASP A 149 -6.56 10.86 -2.37
N ARG A 150 -5.44 10.85 -3.10
CA ARG A 150 -5.41 11.10 -4.56
C ARG A 150 -6.28 10.12 -5.36
N ARG A 151 -6.44 8.89 -4.90
CA ARG A 151 -7.26 7.86 -5.56
C ARG A 151 -8.70 7.79 -5.06
N ARG A 152 -9.00 8.40 -3.91
CA ARG A 152 -10.37 8.56 -3.43
C ARG A 152 -11.16 9.62 -4.19
N LYS A 153 -10.49 10.60 -4.80
CA LYS A 153 -11.17 11.59 -5.67
C LYS A 153 -11.56 10.91 -6.98
N PRO A 154 -12.86 10.70 -7.25
CA PRO A 154 -13.29 10.10 -8.50
C PRO A 154 -12.83 10.99 -9.67
N ARG A 155 -12.30 10.38 -10.73
CA ARG A 155 -11.97 11.03 -12.01
C ARG A 155 -13.16 11.77 -12.66
N GLY A 156 -14.35 11.71 -12.05
CA GLY A 156 -15.59 12.32 -12.55
C GLY A 156 -15.74 13.82 -12.35
N SER A 157 -14.86 14.50 -11.57
CA SER A 157 -14.99 15.96 -11.36
C SER A 157 -14.52 16.78 -12.56
N LEU A 158 -13.58 16.30 -13.37
CA LEU A 158 -13.12 17.01 -14.58
C LEU A 158 -14.11 16.91 -15.75
N MET A 159 -14.89 15.84 -15.86
CA MET A 159 -15.92 15.73 -16.90
C MET A 159 -17.16 16.61 -16.66
N LYS A 160 -17.51 16.89 -15.41
CA LYS A 160 -18.63 17.79 -15.11
C LYS A 160 -18.33 19.23 -15.52
N THR A 161 -17.10 19.70 -15.31
CA THR A 161 -16.70 21.07 -15.72
C THR A 161 -16.62 21.24 -17.22
N ALA A 162 -16.13 20.23 -17.96
CA ALA A 162 -16.09 20.26 -19.42
C ALA A 162 -17.50 20.22 -20.05
N ARG A 163 -18.45 19.47 -19.45
CA ARG A 163 -19.82 19.41 -19.95
C ARG A 163 -20.61 20.70 -19.69
N THR A 164 -20.33 21.40 -18.60
CA THR A 164 -20.96 22.70 -18.28
C THR A 164 -20.41 23.81 -19.18
N LEU A 165 -19.11 23.78 -19.54
CA LEU A 165 -18.52 24.75 -20.46
C LEU A 165 -18.94 24.53 -21.92
N LEU A 166 -19.20 23.31 -22.36
CA LEU A 166 -19.67 23.01 -23.72
C LEU A 166 -21.15 23.40 -23.93
N MET A 167 -21.98 23.40 -22.90
CA MET A 167 -23.39 23.81 -22.99
C MET A 167 -23.59 25.33 -22.99
N SER A 168 -22.59 26.12 -22.58
CA SER A 168 -22.69 27.61 -22.54
C SER A 168 -22.21 28.31 -23.82
N VAL A 169 -21.74 27.55 -24.83
CA VAL A 169 -21.17 28.14 -26.07
C VAL A 169 -22.05 27.87 -27.31
N ILE A 170 -23.19 27.21 -27.19
CA ILE A 170 -24.12 27.04 -28.31
C ILE A 170 -25.09 28.24 -28.34
N PRO A 171 -24.98 29.19 -29.28
CA PRO A 171 -25.94 30.28 -29.40
C PRO A 171 -27.30 29.70 -29.83
N GLN A 172 -28.36 30.02 -29.08
CA GLN A 172 -29.76 29.68 -29.36
C GLN A 172 -30.33 30.44 -30.58
N ARG A 173 -29.66 30.37 -31.74
CA ARG A 173 -30.16 30.97 -33.00
C ARG A 173 -29.97 30.03 -34.17
N ALA A 174 -30.73 28.93 -34.20
CA ALA A 174 -30.95 28.18 -35.44
C ALA A 174 -32.03 27.09 -35.21
N LEU A 175 -33.25 27.47 -34.90
CA LEU A 175 -34.41 26.58 -35.03
C LEU A 175 -35.63 27.42 -35.44
N ALA A 176 -35.58 27.91 -36.68
CA ALA A 176 -36.75 28.37 -37.41
C ALA A 176 -36.60 27.92 -38.86
N LEU A 177 -36.98 26.67 -39.17
CA LEU A 177 -37.25 26.25 -40.50
C LEU A 177 -38.77 26.00 -40.62
N PRO A 178 -39.44 26.55 -41.62
CA PRO A 178 -40.89 26.42 -41.76
C PRO A 178 -41.25 25.02 -42.25
N PHE A 179 -42.28 24.48 -41.65
CA PHE A 179 -42.95 23.26 -42.04
C PHE A 179 -43.56 23.41 -43.45
N PHE A 180 -43.04 22.70 -44.43
CA PHE A 180 -43.71 22.51 -45.72
C PHE A 180 -44.61 21.28 -45.63
N ALA A 181 -45.93 21.48 -45.66
CA ALA A 181 -46.90 20.42 -45.80
C ALA A 181 -47.07 20.03 -47.29
N PRO A 182 -47.05 18.75 -47.67
CA PRO A 182 -47.39 18.33 -49.02
C PRO A 182 -48.93 18.32 -49.17
N ARG A 183 -49.41 19.04 -50.22
CA ARG A 183 -50.79 18.88 -50.76
C ARG A 183 -50.89 17.59 -51.54
N LEU A 184 -51.86 16.79 -51.16
CA LEU A 184 -52.37 15.70 -51.97
C LEU A 184 -53.25 16.26 -53.08
N SER A 185 -53.03 15.78 -54.31
CA SER A 185 -53.99 15.70 -55.45
C SER A 185 -53.74 14.37 -56.13
#